data_edff3f2e68f389ebbfab7af7cfd709bb
#
_entry.id   edff3f2e68f389ebbfab7af7cfd709bb
#
_cell.length_a   1.000
_cell.length_b   1.000
_cell.length_c   1.000
_cell.angle_alpha   90.00
_cell.angle_beta   90.00
_cell.angle_gamma   90.00
#
_symmetry.space_group_name_H-M   'P 1'
#
loop_
_entity.id
_entity.type
_entity.pdbx_description
1 polymer ?
#
loop_
_entity_poly.entity_id
_entity_poly.type
_entity_poly.pdbx_seq_one_letter_code
_entity_poly.pdbx_strand_id
1 'polypeptide(L)'
;MKRKQRRKLIWMVAGLVVLLYLGLAVYFHNHFFPKTTLNGRKAGGYTAQKVMDEITEEIHSYQLKIATRDKHTEKIFGQDISLEPQWGDEITELVHAQNMFAWPVKIFRKQTLKNTTLVDYDKDKLQTQIDALDCMDADKQTAPENASVSSYGKTEGFTVVGCVMGTTIDAEKMYQAVQEAVEGLKENLSLEKAGVYEDPTVLDDDENLVKAVKKMNGYAKTKITFTCLLYTSPSPRDMRR
;
A
#
# COMPACT_ATOMS: atom_id res chain seq x y z
N MET A 1 -63.62 -2.41 26.87
CA MET A 1 -62.71 -1.32 27.35
C MET A 1 -63.13 0.00 26.71
N LYS A 2 -63.47 1.01 27.51
CA LYS A 2 -64.08 2.26 27.03
C LYS A 2 -63.11 3.07 26.19
N ARG A 3 -63.52 3.70 25.08
CA ARG A 3 -62.71 4.55 24.14
C ARG A 3 -61.79 5.53 24.85
N LYS A 4 -62.15 6.08 26.00
CA LYS A 4 -61.35 7.01 26.84
C LYS A 4 -60.08 6.34 27.41
N GLN A 5 -60.13 5.06 27.84
CA GLN A 5 -58.98 4.34 28.38
C GLN A 5 -57.96 4.02 27.29
N ARG A 6 -58.41 3.65 26.08
CA ARG A 6 -57.54 3.41 24.94
C ARG A 6 -56.79 4.70 24.53
N ARG A 7 -57.48 5.86 24.52
CA ARG A 7 -56.84 7.13 24.25
C ARG A 7 -55.77 7.49 25.29
N LYS A 8 -56.02 7.32 26.59
CA LYS A 8 -55.03 7.57 27.65
C LYS A 8 -53.81 6.64 27.49
N LEU A 9 -54.05 5.37 27.16
CA LEU A 9 -52.99 4.40 26.94
C LEU A 9 -52.13 4.80 25.73
N ILE A 10 -52.74 5.23 24.61
CA ILE A 10 -52.03 5.70 23.41
C ILE A 10 -51.15 6.92 23.75
N TRP A 11 -51.66 7.90 24.48
CA TRP A 11 -50.89 9.08 24.87
C TRP A 11 -49.76 8.74 25.84
N MET A 12 -49.97 7.77 26.73
CA MET A 12 -48.92 7.30 27.65
C MET A 12 -47.80 6.59 26.89
N VAL A 13 -48.15 5.70 25.94
CA VAL A 13 -47.17 5.01 25.08
C VAL A 13 -46.42 6.01 24.18
N ALA A 14 -47.12 6.98 23.57
CA ALA A 14 -46.53 8.02 22.78
C ALA A 14 -45.53 8.88 23.60
N GLY A 15 -45.91 9.24 24.84
CA GLY A 15 -45.02 9.95 25.76
C GLY A 15 -43.75 9.16 26.10
N LEU A 16 -43.92 7.84 26.35
CA LEU A 16 -42.78 6.94 26.62
C LEU A 16 -41.86 6.83 25.41
N VAL A 17 -42.38 6.72 24.19
CA VAL A 17 -41.60 6.68 22.97
C VAL A 17 -40.82 7.97 22.76
N VAL A 18 -41.43 9.14 23.01
CA VAL A 18 -40.75 10.44 22.92
C VAL A 18 -39.62 10.55 23.96
N LEU A 19 -39.87 10.10 25.20
CA LEU A 19 -38.83 10.11 26.24
C LEU A 19 -37.64 9.20 25.88
N LEU A 20 -37.94 8.01 25.35
CA LEU A 20 -36.90 7.08 24.90
C LEU A 20 -36.12 7.65 23.72
N TYR A 21 -36.81 8.29 22.76
CA TYR A 21 -36.18 8.97 21.63
C TYR A 21 -35.22 10.07 22.07
N LEU A 22 -35.66 10.94 22.98
CA LEU A 22 -34.85 12.03 23.52
C LEU A 22 -33.68 11.50 24.38
N GLY A 23 -33.92 10.47 25.19
CA GLY A 23 -32.88 9.83 25.98
C GLY A 23 -31.75 9.27 25.12
N LEU A 24 -32.09 8.58 24.02
CA LEU A 24 -31.11 8.07 23.05
C LEU A 24 -30.43 9.22 22.26
N ALA A 25 -31.14 10.31 21.97
CA ALA A 25 -30.54 11.48 21.35
C ALA A 25 -29.46 12.07 22.26
N VAL A 26 -29.72 12.24 23.55
CA VAL A 26 -28.73 12.72 24.55
C VAL A 26 -27.56 11.74 24.69
N TYR A 27 -27.81 10.43 24.66
CA TYR A 27 -26.75 9.43 24.66
C TYR A 27 -25.82 9.61 23.47
N PHE A 28 -26.35 9.73 22.24
CA PHE A 28 -25.54 9.91 21.03
C PHE A 28 -24.98 11.32 20.85
N HIS A 29 -25.30 12.25 21.71
CA HIS A 29 -24.59 13.55 21.78
C HIS A 29 -23.14 13.36 22.24
N ASN A 30 -22.91 12.38 23.13
CA ASN A 30 -21.58 12.10 23.72
C ASN A 30 -20.94 10.81 23.22
N HIS A 31 -21.62 10.03 22.38
CA HIS A 31 -21.14 8.76 21.87
C HIS A 31 -21.22 8.71 20.35
N PHE A 32 -20.21 8.10 19.72
CA PHE A 32 -20.25 7.79 18.29
C PHE A 32 -21.40 6.80 17.96
N PHE A 33 -22.01 6.95 16.78
CA PHE A 33 -23.02 5.97 16.33
C PHE A 33 -22.39 4.57 16.17
N PRO A 34 -23.16 3.48 16.38
CA PRO A 34 -22.62 2.13 16.55
C PRO A 34 -21.75 1.58 15.43
N LYS A 35 -21.91 2.07 14.20
CA LYS A 35 -21.15 1.60 13.03
C LYS A 35 -20.13 2.64 12.55
N THR A 36 -19.67 3.52 13.45
CA THR A 36 -18.65 4.51 13.14
C THR A 36 -17.26 3.91 13.25
N THR A 37 -16.42 4.22 12.27
CA THR A 37 -14.98 3.96 12.29
C THR A 37 -14.23 5.27 12.15
N LEU A 38 -13.14 5.43 12.90
CA LEU A 38 -12.23 6.56 12.83
C LEU A 38 -10.86 6.04 12.35
N ASN A 39 -10.39 6.51 11.20
CA ASN A 39 -9.15 6.03 10.56
C ASN A 39 -9.10 4.49 10.42
N GLY A 40 -10.24 3.87 10.15
CA GLY A 40 -10.36 2.41 10.05
C GLY A 40 -10.56 1.67 11.37
N ARG A 41 -10.38 2.34 12.52
CA ARG A 41 -10.61 1.77 13.87
C ARG A 41 -12.06 1.89 14.29
N LYS A 42 -12.50 0.96 15.12
CA LYS A 42 -13.86 0.97 15.67
C LYS A 42 -14.00 2.10 16.69
N ALA A 43 -14.84 3.08 16.41
CA ALA A 43 -15.23 4.13 17.35
C ALA A 43 -16.70 4.01 17.78
N GLY A 44 -17.47 3.19 17.09
CA GLY A 44 -18.92 3.09 17.29
C GLY A 44 -19.31 2.67 18.70
N GLY A 45 -20.17 3.48 19.34
CA GLY A 45 -20.62 3.30 20.71
C GLY A 45 -19.66 3.80 21.79
N TYR A 46 -18.51 4.36 21.40
CA TYR A 46 -17.52 4.92 22.33
C TYR A 46 -17.72 6.43 22.49
N THR A 47 -17.29 6.95 23.63
CA THR A 47 -17.12 8.39 23.85
C THR A 47 -15.81 8.86 23.18
N ALA A 48 -15.65 10.16 23.00
CA ALA A 48 -14.38 10.74 22.54
C ALA A 48 -13.22 10.32 23.45
N GLN A 49 -13.41 10.42 24.77
CA GLN A 49 -12.38 10.05 25.76
C GLN A 49 -11.97 8.57 25.61
N LYS A 50 -12.91 7.65 25.47
CA LYS A 50 -12.59 6.24 25.32
C LYS A 50 -11.81 5.96 24.03
N VAL A 51 -12.12 6.65 22.94
CA VAL A 51 -11.34 6.54 21.69
C VAL A 51 -9.92 7.06 21.89
N MET A 52 -9.76 8.18 22.58
CA MET A 52 -8.43 8.74 22.91
C MET A 52 -7.62 7.77 23.77
N ASP A 53 -8.24 7.19 24.80
CA ASP A 53 -7.57 6.23 25.70
C ASP A 53 -7.09 4.98 24.93
N GLU A 54 -7.93 4.42 24.07
CA GLU A 54 -7.57 3.25 23.24
C GLU A 54 -6.41 3.56 22.27
N ILE A 55 -6.40 4.75 21.64
CA ILE A 55 -5.30 5.15 20.75
C ILE A 55 -4.02 5.39 21.56
N THR A 56 -4.11 6.00 22.74
CA THR A 56 -2.95 6.19 23.62
C THR A 56 -2.31 4.86 24.01
N GLU A 57 -3.12 3.87 24.40
CA GLU A 57 -2.63 2.53 24.74
C GLU A 57 -1.96 1.85 23.54
N GLU A 58 -2.54 2.02 22.35
CA GLU A 58 -1.98 1.51 21.11
C GLU A 58 -0.63 2.18 20.75
N ILE A 59 -0.49 3.49 20.96
CA ILE A 59 0.76 4.24 20.74
C ILE A 59 1.88 3.73 21.65
N HIS A 60 1.58 3.45 22.91
CA HIS A 60 2.59 2.94 23.85
C HIS A 60 3.17 1.58 23.43
N SER A 61 2.40 0.77 22.74
CA SER A 61 2.83 -0.56 22.24
C SER A 61 3.12 -0.58 20.75
N TYR A 62 3.09 0.57 20.08
CA TYR A 62 3.19 0.64 18.64
C TYR A 62 4.52 0.15 18.11
N GLN A 63 4.45 -0.75 17.14
CA GLN A 63 5.57 -1.18 16.32
C GLN A 63 5.11 -1.31 14.86
N LEU A 64 5.83 -0.68 13.96
CA LEU A 64 5.65 -0.86 12.53
C LEU A 64 6.51 -2.03 12.04
N LYS A 65 5.89 -3.05 11.48
CA LYS A 65 6.57 -4.17 10.82
C LYS A 65 6.66 -3.88 9.33
N ILE A 66 7.87 -3.85 8.81
CA ILE A 66 8.19 -3.53 7.43
C ILE A 66 8.60 -4.83 6.74
N ALA A 67 7.78 -5.30 5.82
CA ALA A 67 8.05 -6.51 5.03
C ALA A 67 8.77 -6.14 3.74
N THR A 68 9.97 -6.68 3.57
CA THR A 68 10.84 -6.48 2.40
C THR A 68 10.57 -7.52 1.31
N ARG A 69 11.06 -7.28 0.08
CA ARG A 69 10.94 -8.17 -1.10
C ARG A 69 11.57 -9.54 -0.88
N ASP A 70 12.68 -9.60 -0.18
CA ASP A 70 13.42 -10.81 0.17
C ASP A 70 12.85 -11.60 1.37
N LYS A 71 11.62 -11.23 1.81
CA LYS A 71 10.87 -11.85 2.92
C LYS A 71 11.46 -11.62 4.31
N HIS A 72 12.37 -10.69 4.47
CA HIS A 72 12.75 -10.19 5.78
C HIS A 72 11.67 -9.26 6.35
N THR A 73 11.69 -9.11 7.67
CA THR A 73 10.77 -8.19 8.36
C THR A 73 11.58 -7.36 9.33
N GLU A 74 11.58 -6.08 9.10
CA GLU A 74 12.20 -5.09 9.97
C GLU A 74 11.17 -4.36 10.81
N LYS A 75 11.59 -3.65 11.84
CA LYS A 75 10.67 -3.03 12.79
C LYS A 75 11.16 -1.64 13.16
N ILE A 76 10.20 -0.73 13.26
CA ILE A 76 10.39 0.58 13.87
C ILE A 76 9.45 0.64 15.09
N PHE A 77 9.97 0.98 16.26
CA PHE A 77 9.16 1.12 17.47
C PHE A 77 8.75 2.57 17.66
N GLY A 78 7.51 2.79 18.12
CA GLY A 78 7.00 4.13 18.36
C GLY A 78 7.85 4.93 19.37
N GLN A 79 8.44 4.25 20.35
CA GLN A 79 9.33 4.87 21.34
C GLN A 79 10.60 5.45 20.71
N ASP A 80 11.15 4.80 19.69
CA ASP A 80 12.40 5.22 19.02
C ASP A 80 12.22 6.51 18.23
N ILE A 81 11.00 6.80 17.81
CA ILE A 81 10.62 8.00 17.05
C ILE A 81 9.89 9.04 17.92
N SER A 82 9.84 8.84 19.24
CA SER A 82 9.08 9.69 20.17
C SER A 82 7.62 9.88 19.74
N LEU A 83 6.95 8.78 19.37
CA LEU A 83 5.56 8.79 18.95
C LEU A 83 4.68 9.11 20.16
N GLU A 84 3.93 10.20 20.08
CA GLU A 84 3.03 10.67 21.12
C GLU A 84 1.64 10.94 20.57
N PRO A 85 0.58 10.80 21.39
CA PRO A 85 -0.75 11.17 20.95
C PRO A 85 -0.86 12.70 20.84
N GLN A 86 -1.37 13.18 19.73
CA GLN A 86 -1.68 14.59 19.56
C GLN A 86 -3.20 14.80 19.65
N TRP A 87 -3.65 15.22 20.81
CA TRP A 87 -5.06 15.50 21.06
C TRP A 87 -5.32 17.00 21.11
N GLY A 88 -6.15 17.50 20.15
CA GLY A 88 -6.92 18.71 20.34
C GLY A 88 -8.38 18.35 20.68
N ASP A 89 -9.28 19.30 20.51
CA ASP A 89 -10.72 19.07 20.69
C ASP A 89 -11.36 18.31 19.53
N GLU A 90 -10.57 17.93 18.50
CA GLU A 90 -11.07 17.42 17.22
C GLU A 90 -11.90 16.14 17.35
N ILE A 91 -11.48 15.19 18.21
CA ILE A 91 -12.24 13.94 18.41
C ILE A 91 -13.57 14.25 19.12
N THR A 92 -13.56 15.19 20.06
CA THR A 92 -14.76 15.65 20.76
C THR A 92 -15.67 16.40 19.81
N GLU A 93 -15.12 17.27 18.97
CA GLU A 93 -15.87 17.98 17.92
C GLU A 93 -16.51 17.02 16.92
N LEU A 94 -15.80 15.95 16.51
CA LEU A 94 -16.35 14.91 15.63
C LEU A 94 -17.57 14.20 16.25
N VAL A 95 -17.59 13.97 17.56
CA VAL A 95 -18.75 13.42 18.24
C VAL A 95 -19.89 14.45 18.28
N HIS A 96 -19.60 15.71 18.66
CA HIS A 96 -20.61 16.76 18.77
C HIS A 96 -21.15 17.23 17.41
N ALA A 97 -20.36 17.12 16.34
CA ALA A 97 -20.81 17.41 14.97
C ALA A 97 -21.85 16.39 14.45
N GLN A 98 -22.01 15.27 15.14
CA GLN A 98 -23.06 14.31 14.79
C GLN A 98 -24.45 14.90 15.09
N ASN A 99 -25.37 14.84 14.11
CA ASN A 99 -26.77 15.15 14.39
C ASN A 99 -27.39 14.07 15.29
N MET A 100 -27.43 14.32 16.59
CA MET A 100 -27.93 13.39 17.60
C MET A 100 -29.39 12.98 17.36
N PHE A 101 -30.20 13.82 16.71
CA PHE A 101 -31.60 13.47 16.39
C PHE A 101 -31.73 12.54 15.18
N ALA A 102 -30.67 12.34 14.39
CA ALA A 102 -30.66 11.43 13.27
C ALA A 102 -30.35 9.96 13.68
N TRP A 103 -30.21 9.68 14.97
CA TRP A 103 -29.84 8.35 15.47
C TRP A 103 -30.70 7.19 14.93
N PRO A 104 -32.04 7.30 14.72
CA PRO A 104 -32.83 6.16 14.26
C PRO A 104 -32.41 5.64 12.87
N VAL A 105 -31.81 6.52 12.05
CA VAL A 105 -31.31 6.18 10.71
C VAL A 105 -29.83 5.86 10.75
N LYS A 106 -29.08 6.61 11.53
CA LYS A 106 -27.61 6.54 11.57
C LYS A 106 -27.05 5.29 12.23
N ILE A 107 -27.76 4.71 13.19
CA ILE A 107 -27.36 3.44 13.85
C ILE A 107 -27.24 2.26 12.85
N PHE A 108 -27.95 2.31 11.72
CA PHE A 108 -27.89 1.25 10.69
C PHE A 108 -26.86 1.52 9.61
N ARG A 109 -26.36 2.74 9.49
CA ARG A 109 -25.42 3.16 8.45
C ARG A 109 -23.98 3.09 8.94
N LYS A 110 -23.07 2.61 8.10
CA LYS A 110 -21.63 2.73 8.34
C LYS A 110 -21.23 4.20 8.17
N GLN A 111 -20.41 4.68 9.07
CA GLN A 111 -19.78 6.01 9.00
C GLN A 111 -18.28 5.83 9.10
N THR A 112 -17.56 6.38 8.14
CA THR A 112 -16.09 6.39 8.15
C THR A 112 -15.65 7.82 8.30
N LEU A 113 -15.05 8.11 9.44
CA LEU A 113 -14.44 9.39 9.75
C LEU A 113 -12.94 9.27 9.51
N LYS A 114 -12.35 10.31 8.96
CA LYS A 114 -10.90 10.44 8.81
C LYS A 114 -10.48 11.68 9.57
N ASN A 115 -9.48 11.53 10.40
CA ASN A 115 -8.74 12.62 11.00
C ASN A 115 -7.25 12.38 10.75
N THR A 116 -6.54 13.38 10.26
CA THR A 116 -5.17 13.25 9.79
C THR A 116 -4.12 13.44 10.89
N THR A 117 -4.51 13.96 12.05
CA THR A 117 -3.55 14.39 13.07
C THR A 117 -3.88 13.77 14.43
N LEU A 118 -3.71 12.45 14.54
CA LEU A 118 -3.92 11.76 15.81
C LEU A 118 -2.62 11.52 16.58
N VAL A 119 -1.48 11.66 15.92
CA VAL A 119 -0.16 11.39 16.48
C VAL A 119 0.84 12.47 16.08
N ASP A 120 1.75 12.75 16.97
CA ASP A 120 2.95 13.54 16.72
C ASP A 120 4.18 12.65 16.91
N TYR A 121 5.25 12.92 16.17
CA TYR A 121 6.50 12.18 16.23
C TYR A 121 7.67 13.06 15.76
N ASP A 122 8.87 12.70 16.18
CA ASP A 122 10.10 13.35 15.80
C ASP A 122 10.53 12.87 14.40
N LYS A 123 10.45 13.77 13.41
CA LYS A 123 10.79 13.47 12.01
C LYS A 123 12.25 13.12 11.79
N ASP A 124 13.16 13.76 12.54
CA ASP A 124 14.59 13.51 12.43
C ASP A 124 14.95 12.13 13.00
N LYS A 125 14.28 11.74 14.08
CA LYS A 125 14.40 10.38 14.63
C LYS A 125 13.81 9.35 13.68
N LEU A 126 12.65 9.63 13.08
CA LEU A 126 12.06 8.73 12.09
C LEU A 126 13.01 8.51 10.93
N GLN A 127 13.60 9.58 10.37
CA GLN A 127 14.59 9.47 9.30
C GLN A 127 15.79 8.64 9.74
N THR A 128 16.33 8.89 10.92
CA THR A 128 17.46 8.13 11.47
C THR A 128 17.13 6.63 11.61
N GLN A 129 15.91 6.30 12.04
CA GLN A 129 15.47 4.90 12.16
C GLN A 129 15.31 4.25 10.79
N ILE A 130 14.81 4.98 9.79
CA ILE A 130 14.70 4.48 8.41
C ILE A 130 16.09 4.21 7.84
N ASP A 131 17.02 5.15 7.99
CA ASP A 131 18.38 5.02 7.45
C ASP A 131 19.17 3.89 8.14
N ALA A 132 18.78 3.51 9.34
CA ALA A 132 19.39 2.40 10.09
C ALA A 132 18.81 1.01 9.75
N LEU A 133 17.80 0.93 8.90
CA LEU A 133 17.22 -0.34 8.48
C LEU A 133 18.21 -1.11 7.58
N ASP A 134 18.25 -2.42 7.73
CA ASP A 134 19.13 -3.28 6.92
C ASP A 134 18.81 -3.21 5.42
N CYS A 135 17.54 -3.01 5.08
CA CYS A 135 17.11 -2.88 3.69
C CYS A 135 17.56 -1.56 3.04
N MET A 136 17.97 -0.54 3.82
CA MET A 136 18.52 0.71 3.33
C MET A 136 20.04 0.67 3.10
N ASP A 137 20.71 -0.38 3.59
CA ASP A 137 22.15 -0.57 3.42
C ASP A 137 22.48 -0.85 1.93
N ALA A 138 23.15 0.06 1.27
CA ALA A 138 23.49 -0.04 -0.15
C ALA A 138 24.33 -1.28 -0.48
N ASP A 139 25.17 -1.76 0.46
CA ASP A 139 25.99 -2.94 0.27
C ASP A 139 25.17 -4.26 0.26
N LYS A 140 23.97 -4.20 0.80
CA LYS A 140 23.03 -5.35 0.85
C LYS A 140 22.00 -5.31 -0.27
N GLN A 141 21.89 -4.20 -0.98
CA GLN A 141 20.94 -4.05 -2.08
C GLN A 141 21.47 -4.66 -3.38
N THR A 142 20.56 -5.24 -4.14
CA THR A 142 20.82 -5.73 -5.50
C THR A 142 20.16 -4.78 -6.50
N ALA A 143 20.95 -4.26 -7.46
CA ALA A 143 20.40 -3.41 -8.51
C ALA A 143 19.43 -4.19 -9.41
N PRO A 144 18.36 -3.56 -9.90
CA PRO A 144 17.49 -4.18 -10.90
C PRO A 144 18.22 -4.33 -12.23
N GLU A 145 18.02 -5.47 -12.90
CA GLU A 145 18.57 -5.71 -14.22
C GLU A 145 17.44 -5.97 -15.22
N ASN A 146 17.53 -5.33 -16.37
CA ASN A 146 16.56 -5.52 -17.45
C ASN A 146 16.70 -6.89 -18.09
N ALA A 147 15.58 -7.47 -18.50
CA ALA A 147 15.59 -8.63 -19.38
C ALA A 147 16.33 -8.30 -20.70
N SER A 148 17.08 -9.25 -21.21
CA SER A 148 17.93 -9.07 -22.39
C SER A 148 17.92 -10.32 -23.28
N VAL A 149 18.55 -10.19 -24.45
CA VAL A 149 18.72 -11.32 -25.36
C VAL A 149 20.03 -12.02 -25.02
N SER A 150 19.98 -13.36 -24.88
CA SER A 150 21.19 -14.17 -24.64
C SER A 150 22.17 -14.10 -25.82
N SER A 151 23.41 -14.55 -25.57
CA SER A 151 24.30 -14.93 -26.67
C SER A 151 23.71 -16.14 -27.43
N TYR A 152 24.12 -16.30 -28.71
CA TYR A 152 23.64 -17.41 -29.54
C TYR A 152 24.15 -18.75 -29.02
N GLY A 153 23.21 -19.59 -28.64
CA GLY A 153 23.47 -21.00 -28.29
C GLY A 153 23.28 -21.93 -29.50
N LYS A 154 24.24 -22.84 -29.76
CA LYS A 154 24.16 -23.75 -30.91
C LYS A 154 22.91 -24.64 -30.89
N THR A 155 22.41 -24.98 -29.72
CA THR A 155 21.26 -25.86 -29.50
C THR A 155 19.96 -25.07 -29.34
N GLU A 156 19.99 -23.99 -28.58
CA GLU A 156 18.80 -23.25 -28.16
C GLU A 156 18.55 -21.96 -28.99
N GLY A 157 19.60 -21.50 -29.70
CA GLY A 157 19.54 -20.22 -30.43
C GLY A 157 19.66 -19.03 -29.46
N PHE A 158 18.97 -17.96 -29.78
CA PHE A 158 18.78 -16.82 -28.90
C PHE A 158 17.59 -17.07 -27.98
N THR A 159 17.76 -16.77 -26.69
CA THR A 159 16.72 -16.87 -25.67
C THR A 159 16.61 -15.55 -24.91
N VAL A 160 15.51 -15.35 -24.17
CA VAL A 160 15.39 -14.25 -23.22
C VAL A 160 16.17 -14.59 -21.97
N VAL A 161 17.07 -13.72 -21.57
CA VAL A 161 17.66 -13.71 -20.22
C VAL A 161 16.71 -12.94 -19.33
N GLY A 162 16.22 -13.60 -18.26
CA GLY A 162 15.24 -13.00 -17.35
C GLY A 162 15.75 -11.75 -16.66
N CYS A 163 14.83 -10.84 -16.32
CA CYS A 163 15.12 -9.66 -15.53
C CYS A 163 15.41 -10.04 -14.07
N VAL A 164 16.17 -9.17 -13.39
CA VAL A 164 16.34 -9.22 -11.94
C VAL A 164 15.56 -8.05 -11.34
N MET A 165 14.55 -8.34 -10.53
CA MET A 165 13.72 -7.31 -9.90
C MET A 165 14.53 -6.40 -8.95
N GLY A 166 15.63 -6.88 -8.41
CA GLY A 166 16.47 -6.12 -7.50
C GLY A 166 15.82 -5.83 -6.14
N THR A 167 16.58 -5.19 -5.28
CA THR A 167 16.12 -4.75 -3.95
C THR A 167 16.51 -3.30 -3.67
N THR A 168 16.95 -2.56 -4.68
CA THR A 168 17.27 -1.13 -4.56
C THR A 168 16.02 -0.35 -4.18
N ILE A 169 16.13 0.46 -3.14
CA ILE A 169 15.02 1.24 -2.57
C ILE A 169 15.20 2.73 -2.92
N ASP A 170 14.13 3.34 -3.37
CA ASP A 170 14.00 4.79 -3.49
C ASP A 170 13.77 5.37 -2.09
N ALA A 171 14.77 6.08 -1.56
CA ALA A 171 14.76 6.62 -0.20
C ALA A 171 13.61 7.60 0.05
N GLU A 172 13.22 8.39 -0.95
CA GLU A 172 12.12 9.35 -0.80
C GLU A 172 10.78 8.64 -0.69
N LYS A 173 10.53 7.65 -1.55
CA LYS A 173 9.32 6.82 -1.48
C LYS A 173 9.26 6.00 -0.20
N MET A 174 10.41 5.49 0.25
CA MET A 174 10.51 4.76 1.53
C MET A 174 10.08 5.64 2.69
N TYR A 175 10.64 6.86 2.79
CA TYR A 175 10.27 7.81 3.82
C TYR A 175 8.79 8.14 3.80
N GLN A 176 8.23 8.46 2.63
CA GLN A 176 6.80 8.75 2.47
C GLN A 176 5.91 7.57 2.89
N ALA A 177 6.26 6.34 2.48
CA ALA A 177 5.49 5.15 2.81
C ALA A 177 5.52 4.84 4.32
N VAL A 178 6.66 5.01 4.97
CA VAL A 178 6.81 4.83 6.42
C VAL A 178 6.08 5.93 7.17
N GLN A 179 6.19 7.19 6.73
CA GLN A 179 5.47 8.32 7.29
C GLN A 179 3.96 8.09 7.27
N GLU A 180 3.40 7.73 6.12
CA GLU A 180 1.96 7.41 6.01
C GLU A 180 1.54 6.23 6.89
N ALA A 181 2.42 5.25 7.06
CA ALA A 181 2.15 4.10 7.91
C ALA A 181 2.13 4.49 9.40
N VAL A 182 3.07 5.33 9.84
CA VAL A 182 3.15 5.85 11.22
C VAL A 182 1.97 6.77 11.52
N GLU A 183 1.66 7.74 10.66
CA GLU A 183 0.52 8.65 10.81
C GLU A 183 -0.82 7.91 10.86
N GLY A 184 -0.92 6.83 10.09
CA GLY A 184 -2.08 5.94 10.10
C GLY A 184 -2.07 4.90 11.22
N LEU A 185 -1.02 4.84 12.06
CA LEU A 185 -0.77 3.80 13.07
C LEU A 185 -0.96 2.40 12.48
N LYS A 186 -0.44 2.16 11.28
CA LYS A 186 -0.48 0.84 10.64
C LYS A 186 0.55 -0.07 11.31
N GLU A 187 0.18 -1.30 11.60
CA GLU A 187 1.12 -2.27 12.20
C GLU A 187 2.03 -2.94 11.15
N ASN A 188 1.60 -2.94 9.89
CA ASN A 188 2.31 -3.66 8.83
C ASN A 188 2.40 -2.79 7.57
N LEU A 189 3.60 -2.69 7.02
CA LEU A 189 3.93 -2.05 5.76
C LEU A 189 4.62 -3.07 4.85
N SER A 190 4.11 -3.25 3.64
CA SER A 190 4.79 -4.03 2.61
C SER A 190 5.44 -3.09 1.63
N LEU A 191 6.77 -3.10 1.53
CA LEU A 191 7.53 -2.26 0.63
C LEU A 191 7.20 -2.54 -0.84
N GLU A 192 6.92 -3.81 -1.18
CA GLU A 192 6.47 -4.23 -2.50
C GLU A 192 5.16 -3.54 -2.91
N LYS A 193 4.17 -3.53 -2.00
CA LYS A 193 2.87 -2.89 -2.26
C LYS A 193 2.94 -1.37 -2.24
N ALA A 194 3.89 -0.81 -1.52
CA ALA A 194 4.11 0.62 -1.46
C ALA A 194 4.87 1.16 -2.69
N GLY A 195 5.45 0.26 -3.52
CA GLY A 195 6.15 0.64 -4.75
C GLY A 195 7.42 1.44 -4.48
N VAL A 196 8.14 1.10 -3.40
CA VAL A 196 9.37 1.80 -3.00
C VAL A 196 10.60 1.28 -3.71
N TYR A 197 10.52 0.13 -4.37
CA TYR A 197 11.63 -0.46 -5.09
C TYR A 197 11.81 0.17 -6.46
N GLU A 198 13.06 0.22 -6.90
CA GLU A 198 13.39 0.45 -8.30
C GLU A 198 13.20 -0.85 -9.07
N ASP A 199 12.30 -0.85 -10.04
CA ASP A 199 12.00 -2.02 -10.86
C ASP A 199 12.68 -1.93 -12.24
N PRO A 200 13.03 -3.06 -12.87
CA PRO A 200 13.56 -3.07 -14.23
C PRO A 200 12.52 -2.53 -15.22
N THR A 201 13.00 -1.80 -16.23
CA THR A 201 12.14 -1.19 -17.24
C THR A 201 11.73 -2.17 -18.36
N VAL A 202 12.49 -3.26 -18.54
CA VAL A 202 12.22 -4.33 -19.51
C VAL A 202 12.04 -5.64 -18.76
N LEU A 203 10.84 -6.18 -18.81
CA LEU A 203 10.49 -7.46 -18.20
C LEU A 203 10.66 -8.63 -19.18
N ASP A 204 10.59 -9.84 -18.66
CA ASP A 204 10.77 -11.09 -19.45
C ASP A 204 9.73 -11.25 -20.56
N ASP A 205 8.55 -10.69 -20.38
CA ASP A 205 7.41 -10.74 -21.29
C ASP A 205 7.30 -9.50 -22.19
N ASP A 206 8.30 -8.61 -22.21
CA ASP A 206 8.31 -7.44 -23.10
C ASP A 206 8.14 -7.85 -24.54
N GLU A 207 7.10 -7.33 -25.20
CA GLU A 207 6.76 -7.70 -26.56
C GLU A 207 7.88 -7.40 -27.58
N ASN A 208 8.64 -6.32 -27.38
CA ASN A 208 9.72 -5.96 -28.30
C ASN A 208 10.89 -6.91 -28.15
N LEU A 209 11.20 -7.29 -26.89
CA LEU A 209 12.25 -8.26 -26.59
C LEU A 209 11.91 -9.64 -27.18
N VAL A 210 10.68 -10.13 -26.96
CA VAL A 210 10.21 -11.42 -27.48
C VAL A 210 10.20 -11.41 -29.03
N LYS A 211 9.73 -10.32 -29.64
CA LYS A 211 9.76 -10.14 -31.10
C LYS A 211 11.19 -10.11 -31.64
N ALA A 212 12.12 -9.44 -30.94
CA ALA A 212 13.53 -9.40 -31.31
C ALA A 212 14.17 -10.80 -31.31
N VAL A 213 13.99 -11.56 -30.21
CA VAL A 213 14.49 -12.94 -30.09
C VAL A 213 13.96 -13.82 -31.23
N LYS A 214 12.66 -13.75 -31.52
CA LYS A 214 12.03 -14.51 -32.63
C LYS A 214 12.65 -14.15 -33.97
N LYS A 215 12.87 -12.86 -34.23
CA LYS A 215 13.46 -12.35 -35.48
C LYS A 215 14.91 -12.79 -35.62
N MET A 216 15.72 -12.68 -34.56
CA MET A 216 17.11 -13.10 -34.53
C MET A 216 17.25 -14.62 -34.80
N ASN A 217 16.41 -15.43 -34.17
CA ASN A 217 16.35 -16.87 -34.44
C ASN A 217 15.92 -17.21 -35.87
N GLY A 218 15.05 -16.39 -36.47
CA GLY A 218 14.70 -16.49 -37.89
C GLY A 218 15.92 -16.28 -38.79
N TYR A 219 16.72 -15.25 -38.51
CA TYR A 219 17.94 -14.99 -39.29
C TYR A 219 19.03 -16.05 -39.04
N ALA A 220 19.19 -16.53 -37.82
CA ALA A 220 20.17 -17.57 -37.50
C ALA A 220 19.91 -18.91 -38.22
N LYS A 221 18.66 -19.18 -38.61
CA LYS A 221 18.27 -20.36 -39.36
C LYS A 221 18.45 -20.18 -40.90
N THR A 222 18.79 -18.98 -41.36
CA THR A 222 18.92 -18.68 -42.79
C THR A 222 20.24 -19.26 -43.29
N LYS A 223 20.16 -20.15 -44.29
CA LYS A 223 21.32 -20.71 -45.01
C LYS A 223 21.68 -19.79 -46.18
N ILE A 224 22.86 -19.20 -46.15
CA ILE A 224 23.40 -18.44 -47.24
C ILE A 224 24.29 -19.36 -48.08
N THR A 225 23.91 -19.59 -49.32
CA THR A 225 24.74 -20.37 -50.27
C THR A 225 25.41 -19.39 -51.23
N PHE A 226 26.71 -19.34 -51.16
CA PHE A 226 27.54 -18.58 -52.12
C PHE A 226 27.84 -19.51 -53.30
N THR A 227 27.35 -19.17 -54.49
CA THR A 227 27.79 -19.83 -55.71
C THR A 227 28.94 -18.98 -56.28
N CYS A 228 30.17 -19.43 -56.03
CA CYS A 228 31.32 -18.83 -56.64
C CYS A 228 31.47 -19.38 -58.08
N LEU A 229 31.14 -18.57 -59.06
CA LEU A 229 31.52 -18.83 -60.44
C LEU A 229 33.04 -18.52 -60.55
N LEU A 230 33.84 -19.55 -60.39
CA LEU A 230 35.25 -19.47 -60.74
C LEU A 230 35.32 -19.27 -62.23
N TYR A 231 35.44 -18.03 -62.64
CA TYR A 231 35.81 -17.70 -64.00
C TYR A 231 37.31 -18.02 -64.15
N THR A 232 37.62 -19.23 -64.58
CA THR A 232 38.94 -19.58 -65.07
C THR A 232 39.09 -18.97 -66.46
N SER A 233 39.52 -17.70 -66.53
CA SER A 233 40.04 -17.22 -67.81
C SER A 233 41.31 -18.05 -68.13
N PRO A 234 41.42 -18.57 -69.31
CA PRO A 234 42.62 -19.31 -69.69
C PRO A 234 43.84 -18.40 -69.49
N SER A 235 44.85 -18.92 -68.81
CA SER A 235 46.11 -18.22 -68.60
C SER A 235 46.69 -17.78 -69.92
N PRO A 236 47.31 -16.59 -70.03
CA PRO A 236 48.02 -16.22 -71.27
C PRO A 236 49.05 -17.23 -71.74
N ARG A 237 49.45 -18.19 -70.87
CA ARG A 237 50.32 -19.29 -71.24
C ARG A 237 49.57 -20.43 -71.99
N ASP A 238 48.29 -20.58 -71.79
CA ASP A 238 47.48 -21.64 -72.43
C ASP A 238 47.00 -21.23 -73.84
N MET A 239 47.18 -19.99 -74.23
CA MET A 239 46.86 -19.46 -75.58
C MET A 239 48.01 -19.50 -76.53
N ARG A 240 49.15 -20.12 -76.18
CA ARG A 240 50.31 -20.32 -77.06
C ARG A 240 50.57 -21.82 -77.29
N ARG A 241 49.66 -22.43 -78.02
CA ARG A 241 49.92 -23.68 -78.77
C ARG A 241 49.09 -23.67 -80.01
#